data_8a1cb414f16aaa7e4390f233e5790091
#
_entry.id   8a1cb414f16aaa7e4390f233e5790091
#
_cell.length_a   1.000
_cell.length_b   1.000
_cell.length_c   1.000
_cell.angle_alpha   90.00
_cell.angle_beta   90.00
_cell.angle_gamma   90.00
#
_symmetry.space_group_name_H-M   'P 1'
#
loop_
_entity.id
_entity.type
_entity.pdbx_description
1 polymer ?
#
loop_
_entity_poly.entity_id
_entity_poly.type
_entity_poly.pdbx_seq_one_letter_code
_entity_poly.pdbx_strand_id
1 'polypeptide(L)'
;SDVYKRQVSRDIRDLKLTKIPSENGKQRYALHQHNENGMSEKYIRVLREGYLSMDMAQNILVIKTVAGMASAVCAALDAMKWNEIVGSIAGDDTIMCAIRSVDDTVKVMDKISKIIL
;
A
#
# COMPACT_ATOMS: atom_id res chain seq x y z
N SER A 1 5.54 9.08 -0.13
CA SER A 1 5.19 9.47 -0.15
C SER A 1 5.00 10.37 -0.03
N ASP A 2 4.71 10.98 -0.39
CA ASP A 2 4.28 11.90 -0.18
C ASP A 2 3.66 12.42 -1.08
N VAL A 3 3.57 12.43 -2.06
CA VAL A 3 2.95 12.85 -2.76
C VAL A 3 2.11 12.11 -3.05
N TYR A 4 2.24 11.48 -3.52
CA TYR A 4 1.41 10.73 -3.62
C TYR A 4 1.17 10.33 -2.49
N LYS A 5 2.05 10.27 -1.95
CA LYS A 5 1.91 9.92 -0.83
C LYS A 5 1.12 10.81 -0.34
N ARG A 6 1.01 11.82 -0.92
CA ARG A 6 0.28 12.68 -0.45
C ARG A 6 -1.02 12.37 -0.75
N GLN A 7 -1.38 11.94 -1.79
CA GLN A 7 -2.62 11.68 -1.97
C GLN A 7 -3.04 10.49 -1.37
N VAL A 8 -2.35 9.53 -1.44
CA VAL A 8 -2.73 8.37 -0.86
C VAL A 8 -2.56 8.43 0.57
N SER A 9 -1.54 8.99 1.01
CA SER A 9 -1.32 9.07 2.34
C SER A 9 -2.28 9.87 2.97
N ARG A 10 -2.90 10.76 2.29
CA ARG A 10 -3.85 11.52 2.83
C ARG A 10 -5.00 10.70 3.09
N ASP A 11 -5.40 9.84 2.24
CA ASP A 11 -6.51 9.01 2.44
C ASP A 11 -6.30 8.12 3.58
N ILE A 12 -5.15 7.58 3.69
CA ILE A 12 -4.87 6.69 4.72
C ILE A 12 -4.92 7.41 6.01
N ARG A 13 -4.48 8.59 6.04
CA ARG A 13 -4.50 9.32 7.22
C ARG A 13 -5.86 9.58 7.64
N ASP A 14 -6.74 9.91 6.79
CA ASP A 14 -8.07 10.14 7.13
C ASP A 14 -8.69 8.93 7.68
N LEU A 15 -8.28 7.83 7.21
CA LEU A 15 -8.78 6.67 7.70
C LEU A 15 -8.30 6.35 8.99
N LYS A 16 -7.17 6.50 9.28
CA LYS A 16 -6.69 6.14 10.49
C LYS A 16 -6.38 7.13 11.35
N LEU A 17 -6.15 7.97 11.16
CA LEU A 17 -5.74 8.77 12.03
C LEU A 17 -6.47 9.34 12.67
N THR A 18 -6.96 9.42 12.49
CA THR A 18 -7.55 9.93 13.11
C THR A 18 -7.56 9.68 14.08
N LYS A 19 -7.05 9.40 14.14
CA LYS A 19 -6.87 9.33 14.79
C LYS A 19 -6.82 9.15 15.65
N ILE A 20 -6.83 9.09 15.94
CA ILE A 20 -6.67 8.90 16.85
C ILE A 20 -6.44 9.14 17.79
N PRO A 21 -6.49 9.66 18.23
CA PRO A 21 -6.14 9.79 19.23
C PRO A 21 -6.45 9.73 20.18
N SER A 22 -6.65 9.89 20.47
CA SER A 22 -6.80 9.82 21.16
C SER A 22 -7.22 9.67 21.98
N GLU A 23 -7.43 9.44 22.42
CA GLU A 23 -7.63 9.24 23.10
C GLU A 23 -7.31 9.17 23.89
N ASN A 24 -6.74 9.59 23.86
CA ASN A 24 -6.04 9.61 24.15
C ASN A 24 -5.28 9.32 23.80
N GLY A 25 -5.07 9.50 23.85
CA GLY A 25 -4.11 9.40 23.05
C GLY A 25 -3.39 8.18 23.07
N LYS A 26 -2.92 7.76 24.00
CA LYS A 26 -2.21 6.68 24.10
C LYS A 26 -2.94 5.51 24.09
N GLN A 27 -3.81 5.52 24.68
CA GLN A 27 -4.50 4.42 24.68
C GLN A 27 -5.06 4.41 23.36
N ARG A 28 -5.07 5.51 22.82
CA ARG A 28 -5.47 5.62 21.60
C ARG A 28 -4.54 4.88 20.77
N TYR A 29 -3.36 4.74 21.13
CA TYR A 29 -2.45 4.05 20.34
C TYR A 29 -2.62 2.59 20.38
N ALA A 30 -3.00 2.07 21.46
CA ALA A 30 -3.23 0.68 21.55
C ALA A 30 -4.36 0.33 20.66
N LEU A 31 -5.39 1.14 20.67
CA LEU A 31 -6.48 0.88 19.85
C LEU A 31 -6.09 1.05 18.44
N HIS A 32 -5.25 1.98 18.20
CA HIS A 32 -4.79 2.26 16.92
C HIS A 32 -4.11 1.10 16.32
N GLN A 33 -3.31 0.43 17.05
CA GLN A 33 -2.64 -0.67 16.57
C GLN A 33 -3.56 -1.78 16.22
N HIS A 34 -4.56 -1.97 17.01
CA HIS A 34 -5.53 -2.98 16.77
C HIS A 34 -6.25 -2.65 15.49
N ASN A 35 -6.57 -1.40 15.25
CA ASN A 35 -7.25 -1.01 14.07
C ASN A 35 -6.36 -1.18 12.86
N GLU A 36 -5.11 -0.93 13.03
CA GLU A 36 -4.18 -1.10 11.95
C GLU A 36 -4.14 -2.52 11.48
N ASN A 37 -4.21 -3.46 12.40
CA ASN A 37 -4.21 -4.84 12.02
C ASN A 37 -5.46 -5.16 11.22
N GLY A 38 -6.59 -4.65 11.61
CA GLY A 38 -7.81 -4.87 10.90
C GLY A 38 -7.74 -4.27 9.52
N MET A 39 -7.14 -3.09 9.41
CA MET A 39 -7.01 -2.45 8.14
C MET A 39 -6.04 -3.22 7.27
N SER A 40 -5.01 -3.78 7.85
CA SER A 40 -4.06 -4.55 7.09
C SER A 40 -4.73 -5.76 6.48
N GLU A 41 -5.61 -6.42 7.22
CA GLU A 41 -6.29 -7.56 6.69
C GLU A 41 -7.19 -7.19 5.54
N LYS A 42 -7.82 -6.03 5.63
CA LYS A 42 -8.69 -5.57 4.61
C LYS A 42 -7.88 -5.28 3.35
N TYR A 43 -6.72 -4.66 3.52
CA TYR A 43 -5.87 -4.33 2.39
C TYR A 43 -5.27 -5.59 1.77
N ILE A 44 -4.95 -6.56 2.57
CA ILE A 44 -4.43 -7.81 2.06
C ILE A 44 -5.49 -8.48 1.18
N ARG A 45 -6.74 -8.40 1.60
CA ARG A 45 -7.81 -8.99 0.82
C ARG A 45 -7.94 -8.27 -0.52
N VAL A 46 -7.85 -6.95 -0.51
CA VAL A 46 -7.94 -6.17 -1.73
C VAL A 46 -6.79 -6.54 -2.67
N LEU A 47 -5.60 -6.70 -2.12
CA LEU A 47 -4.47 -7.09 -2.93
C LEU A 47 -4.70 -8.45 -3.57
N ARG A 48 -5.17 -9.40 -2.80
CA ARG A 48 -5.39 -10.73 -3.34
C ARG A 48 -6.46 -10.75 -4.41
N GLU A 49 -7.49 -9.96 -4.23
CA GLU A 49 -8.58 -9.94 -5.19
C GLU A 49 -8.24 -9.21 -6.47
N GLY A 50 -7.46 -8.18 -6.38
CA GLY A 50 -7.17 -7.34 -7.54
C GLY A 50 -5.93 -7.68 -8.31
N TYR A 51 -4.97 -8.31 -7.68
CA TYR A 51 -3.68 -8.57 -8.31
C TYR A 51 -3.78 -9.61 -9.44
N LEU A 52 -3.14 -9.34 -10.55
CA LEU A 52 -3.04 -10.30 -11.63
C LEU A 52 -1.60 -10.70 -11.88
N SER A 53 -0.72 -9.73 -12.04
CA SER A 53 0.69 -10.03 -12.32
C SER A 53 1.54 -8.82 -12.00
N MET A 54 2.83 -9.00 -12.00
CA MET A 54 3.74 -7.89 -11.81
C MET A 54 5.06 -8.16 -12.51
N ASP A 55 5.78 -7.10 -12.82
CA ASP A 55 7.07 -7.21 -13.45
C ASP A 55 7.85 -5.95 -13.10
N MET A 56 9.15 -6.00 -13.20
CA MET A 56 9.97 -4.85 -12.87
C MET A 56 10.77 -4.40 -14.08
N ALA A 57 10.98 -3.10 -14.17
CA ALA A 57 11.86 -2.50 -15.16
C ALA A 57 12.84 -1.69 -14.33
N GLN A 58 13.99 -2.26 -14.01
CA GLN A 58 14.96 -1.61 -13.14
C GLN A 58 14.32 -1.38 -11.78
N ASN A 59 14.16 -0.14 -11.39
CA ASN A 59 13.55 0.16 -10.09
C ASN A 59 12.12 0.64 -10.23
N ILE A 60 11.47 0.27 -11.31
CA ILE A 60 10.04 0.56 -11.49
C ILE A 60 9.32 -0.78 -11.40
N LEU A 61 8.35 -0.88 -10.52
CA LEU A 61 7.57 -2.08 -10.42
C LEU A 61 6.21 -1.82 -11.06
N VAL A 62 5.83 -2.65 -12.00
CA VAL A 62 4.56 -2.52 -12.68
C VAL A 62 3.66 -3.66 -12.22
N ILE A 63 2.49 -3.35 -11.72
CA ILE A 63 1.55 -4.35 -11.26
C ILE A 63 0.29 -4.24 -12.09
N LYS A 64 -0.17 -5.37 -12.59
CA LYS A 64 -1.41 -5.42 -13.35
C LYS A 64 -2.51 -5.93 -12.44
N THR A 65 -3.66 -5.32 -12.55
CA THR A 65 -4.79 -5.70 -11.70
C THR A 65 -6.02 -5.97 -12.56
N VAL A 66 -7.04 -6.45 -11.90
CA VAL A 66 -8.35 -6.60 -12.52
C VAL A 66 -8.81 -5.19 -12.90
N ALA A 67 -9.53 -5.08 -14.00
CA ALA A 67 -9.98 -3.77 -14.49
C ALA A 67 -10.72 -3.00 -13.41
N GLY A 68 -10.38 -1.75 -13.28
CA GLY A 68 -11.01 -0.88 -12.31
C GLY A 68 -10.47 -0.99 -10.90
N MET A 69 -9.54 -1.89 -10.65
CA MET A 69 -9.05 -2.09 -9.28
C MET A 69 -7.66 -1.53 -9.01
N ALA A 70 -7.03 -0.89 -9.99
CA ALA A 70 -5.67 -0.41 -9.76
C ALA A 70 -5.60 0.58 -8.60
N SER A 71 -6.54 1.50 -8.50
CA SER A 71 -6.51 2.46 -7.41
C SER A 71 -6.66 1.80 -6.05
N ALA A 72 -7.54 0.81 -5.97
CA ALA A 72 -7.77 0.12 -4.71
C ALA A 72 -6.53 -0.67 -4.28
N VAL A 73 -5.92 -1.36 -5.24
CA VAL A 73 -4.72 -2.13 -4.95
C VAL A 73 -3.57 -1.19 -4.60
N CYS A 74 -3.48 -0.06 -5.29
CA CYS A 74 -2.44 0.91 -5.01
C CYS A 74 -2.59 1.47 -3.60
N ALA A 75 -3.82 1.76 -3.19
CA ALA A 75 -4.07 2.25 -1.85
C ALA A 75 -3.68 1.20 -0.81
N ALA A 76 -3.93 -0.07 -1.13
CA ALA A 76 -3.56 -1.13 -0.22
C ALA A 76 -2.04 -1.21 -0.06
N LEU A 77 -1.32 -1.07 -1.16
CA LEU A 77 0.13 -1.10 -1.09
C LEU A 77 0.67 0.09 -0.31
N ASP A 78 0.09 1.27 -0.52
CA ASP A 78 0.54 2.44 0.19
C ASP A 78 0.27 2.30 1.69
N ALA A 79 -0.78 1.62 2.04
CA ALA A 79 -1.12 1.43 3.44
C ALA A 79 -0.11 0.54 4.16
N MET A 80 0.63 -0.28 3.42
CA MET A 80 1.64 -1.13 4.02
C MET A 80 2.82 -0.31 4.49
N LYS A 81 2.98 0.89 3.93
CA LYS A 81 4.06 1.80 4.33
C LYS A 81 5.45 1.20 4.21
N TRP A 82 5.68 0.50 3.12
CA TRP A 82 6.99 -0.07 2.88
C TRP A 82 7.94 1.03 2.46
N ASN A 83 9.00 1.17 3.20
CA ASN A 83 9.98 2.23 2.96
C ASN A 83 10.66 2.14 1.61
N GLU A 84 10.71 0.98 1.02
CA GLU A 84 11.35 0.80 -0.27
C GLU A 84 10.62 1.53 -1.39
N ILE A 85 9.35 1.78 -1.22
CA ILE A 85 8.55 2.43 -2.25
C ILE A 85 8.55 3.94 -2.02
N VAL A 86 9.00 4.69 -3.02
CA VAL A 86 9.03 6.11 -2.95
C VAL A 86 7.65 6.68 -3.24
N GLY A 87 6.98 6.11 -4.18
CA GLY A 87 5.63 6.55 -4.53
C GLY A 87 5.04 5.66 -5.60
N SER A 88 3.74 5.79 -5.81
CA SER A 88 3.03 4.95 -6.77
C SER A 88 1.95 5.73 -7.48
N ILE A 89 1.63 5.31 -8.67
CA ILE A 89 0.56 5.90 -9.44
C ILE A 89 -0.28 4.77 -10.01
N ALA A 90 -1.59 4.92 -9.97
CA ALA A 90 -2.50 3.89 -10.47
C ALA A 90 -3.32 4.40 -11.64
N GLY A 91 -3.43 3.59 -12.67
CA GLY A 91 -4.35 3.85 -13.78
C GLY A 91 -5.61 3.05 -13.52
N ASP A 92 -6.17 2.46 -14.56
CA ASP A 92 -7.37 1.65 -14.41
C ASP A 92 -7.03 0.23 -13.95
N ASP A 93 -6.09 -0.39 -14.62
CA ASP A 93 -5.70 -1.77 -14.35
C ASP A 93 -4.20 -1.94 -14.19
N THR A 94 -3.48 -0.86 -14.03
CA THR A 94 -2.02 -0.92 -13.95
C THR A 94 -1.52 0.07 -12.92
N ILE A 95 -0.56 -0.35 -12.12
CA ILE A 95 0.06 0.50 -11.11
C ILE A 95 1.54 0.57 -11.43
N MET A 96 2.11 1.76 -11.30
CA MET A 96 3.56 1.91 -11.42
C MET A 96 4.10 2.42 -10.10
N CYS A 97 5.07 1.72 -9.56
CA CYS A 97 5.69 2.10 -8.30
C CYS A 97 7.13 2.50 -8.55
N ALA A 98 7.51 3.63 -8.02
CA ALA A 98 8.91 4.06 -8.09
C ALA A 98 9.56 3.57 -6.81
N ILE A 99 10.63 2.81 -6.95
CA ILE A 99 11.28 2.17 -5.81
C ILE A 99 12.71 2.67 -5.71
N ARG A 100 13.28 2.58 -4.53
CA ARG A 100 14.56 3.23 -4.27
C ARG A 100 15.73 2.61 -5.01
N SER A 101 15.69 1.33 -5.27
CA SER A 101 16.77 0.66 -5.97
C SER A 101 16.27 -0.61 -6.62
N VAL A 102 17.10 -1.20 -7.46
CA VAL A 102 16.75 -2.47 -8.09
C VAL A 102 16.61 -3.54 -7.02
N ASP A 103 17.52 -3.57 -6.08
CA ASP A 103 17.45 -4.56 -5.01
C ASP A 103 16.18 -4.41 -4.19
N ASP A 104 15.80 -3.18 -3.92
CA ASP A 104 14.58 -2.94 -3.16
C ASP A 104 13.36 -3.35 -3.97
N THR A 105 13.43 -3.26 -5.29
CA THR A 105 12.31 -3.67 -6.13
C THR A 105 12.09 -5.18 -5.98
N VAL A 106 13.17 -5.94 -5.94
CA VAL A 106 13.06 -7.37 -5.75
C VAL A 106 12.47 -7.67 -4.39
N LYS A 107 12.87 -6.90 -3.37
CA LYS A 107 12.34 -7.11 -2.04
C LYS A 107 10.83 -6.84 -1.99
N VAL A 108 10.40 -5.79 -2.67
CA VAL A 108 8.98 -5.45 -2.68
C VAL A 108 8.20 -6.53 -3.40
N MET A 109 8.73 -7.03 -4.50
CA MET A 109 8.06 -8.10 -5.23
C MET A 109 7.92 -9.33 -4.35
N ASP A 110 8.95 -9.63 -3.57
CA ASP A 110 8.90 -10.77 -2.69
C ASP A 110 7.84 -10.56 -1.61
N LYS A 111 7.74 -9.37 -1.06
CA LYS A 111 6.75 -9.09 -0.05
C LYS A 111 5.34 -9.24 -0.61
N ILE A 112 5.14 -8.75 -1.83
CA ILE A 112 3.83 -8.86 -2.46
C ILE A 112 3.50 -10.32 -2.72
N SER A 113 4.47 -11.07 -3.21
CA SER A 113 4.26 -12.47 -3.48
C SER A 113 3.81 -13.23 -2.24
N LYS A 114 4.39 -12.91 -1.11
CA LYS A 114 4.04 -13.59 0.11
C LYS A 114 2.63 -13.24 0.57
N ILE A 115 2.18 -12.04 0.25
CA ILE A 115 0.84 -11.65 0.63
C ILE A 115 -0.22 -12.33 -0.24
N ILE A 116 0.03 -12.43 -1.52
CA ILE A 116 -0.98 -12.96 -2.41
C ILE A 116 -0.99 -14.48 -2.47
N LEU A 117 0.01 -15.10 -1.96
CA LEU A 117 0.00 -16.54 -1.85
C LEU A 117 -0.72 -16.98 -0.59
#